data_7d1af01e992e9e24614ba2095ea4820f
#
_entry.id   7d1af01e992e9e24614ba2095ea4820f
#
_cell.length_a   1.000
_cell.length_b   1.000
_cell.length_c   1.000
_cell.angle_alpha   90.00
_cell.angle_beta   90.00
_cell.angle_gamma   90.00
#
_symmetry.space_group_name_H-M   'P 1'
#
loop_
_entity.id
_entity.type
_entity.pdbx_description
1 polymer ?
#
loop_
_entity_poly.entity_id
_entity_poly.type
_entity_poly.pdbx_seq_one_letter_code
_entity_poly.pdbx_strand_id
1 'polypeptide(L)'
;MNYYEHHIGDYAEATAHLTFIEDATYSRLIRKYYATEKPLPIDVKLVQRLINARSKEEKNSVVSVLNEFFTLTDDGWRQERCDHEIARFKDRQIKARRSAEGRWQSSSVEQIPSDSTTVSAFDRNANALPTQCSPYTKHQTPISINQTNKTMG
;
A
#
# COMPACT_ATOMS: atom_id res chain seq x y z
N MET A 1 1.04 -3.88 6.26
CA MET A 1 0.78 -2.52 5.71
C MET A 1 0.07 -2.65 4.37
N ASN A 2 -1.08 -1.97 4.17
CA ASN A 2 -1.85 -2.07 2.92
C ASN A 2 -1.51 -0.99 1.89
N TYR A 3 -0.74 0.01 2.29
CA TYR A 3 -0.29 1.11 1.47
C TYR A 3 1.13 1.50 1.85
N TYR A 4 1.97 1.79 0.87
CA TYR A 4 3.30 2.36 1.04
C TYR A 4 3.55 3.45 0.00
N GLU A 5 4.39 4.42 0.34
CA GLU A 5 4.77 5.49 -0.58
C GLU A 5 5.77 4.93 -1.62
N HIS A 6 5.37 4.95 -2.89
CA HIS A 6 6.23 4.51 -3.98
C HIS A 6 6.86 5.74 -4.65
N HIS A 7 8.11 6.00 -4.35
CA HIS A 7 8.89 7.08 -4.96
C HIS A 7 9.38 6.63 -6.35
N ILE A 8 8.63 6.99 -7.38
CA ILE A 8 8.85 6.50 -8.75
C ILE A 8 10.25 6.86 -9.25
N GLY A 9 10.73 8.10 -9.00
CA GLY A 9 12.06 8.55 -9.43
C GLY A 9 13.18 7.72 -8.80
N ASP A 10 13.17 7.59 -7.47
CA ASP A 10 14.18 6.81 -6.74
C ASP A 10 14.17 5.33 -7.15
N TYR A 11 12.95 4.79 -7.38
CA TYR A 11 12.81 3.42 -7.83
C TYR A 11 13.41 3.23 -9.23
N ALA A 12 13.06 4.11 -10.17
CA ALA A 12 13.56 4.05 -11.54
C ALA A 12 15.09 4.19 -11.62
N GLU A 13 15.68 5.08 -10.83
CA GLU A 13 17.13 5.24 -10.74
C GLU A 13 17.81 4.00 -10.16
N ALA A 14 17.29 3.47 -9.06
CA ALA A 14 17.88 2.30 -8.40
C ALA A 14 17.75 1.01 -9.23
N THR A 15 16.74 0.89 -10.10
CA THR A 15 16.43 -0.32 -10.87
C THR A 15 16.77 -0.22 -12.37
N ALA A 16 17.33 0.91 -12.82
CA ALA A 16 17.58 1.18 -14.24
C ALA A 16 18.47 0.13 -14.95
N HIS A 17 19.34 -0.53 -14.21
CA HIS A 17 20.27 -1.56 -14.71
C HIS A 17 19.71 -2.98 -14.66
N LEU A 18 18.57 -3.20 -13.99
CA LEU A 18 17.98 -4.52 -13.83
C LEU A 18 17.35 -5.01 -15.15
N THR A 19 17.41 -6.30 -15.37
CA THR A 19 16.61 -6.96 -16.41
C THR A 19 15.13 -6.93 -16.03
N PHE A 20 14.24 -7.11 -17.01
CA PHE A 20 12.79 -7.17 -16.78
C PHE A 20 12.40 -8.20 -15.69
N ILE A 21 13.08 -9.36 -15.67
CA ILE A 21 12.81 -10.40 -14.67
C ILE A 21 13.29 -9.98 -13.28
N GLU A 22 14.44 -9.34 -13.18
CA GLU A 22 14.99 -8.84 -11.92
C GLU A 22 14.16 -7.69 -11.35
N ASP A 23 13.73 -6.74 -12.19
CA ASP A 23 12.82 -5.66 -11.77
C ASP A 23 11.48 -6.21 -11.26
N ALA A 24 10.86 -7.13 -12.00
CA ALA A 24 9.64 -7.80 -11.55
C ALA A 24 9.85 -8.57 -10.24
N THR A 25 11.00 -9.21 -10.07
CA THR A 25 11.39 -9.91 -8.85
C THR A 25 11.54 -8.94 -7.67
N TYR A 26 12.29 -7.85 -7.86
CA TYR A 26 12.47 -6.81 -6.84
C TYR A 26 11.14 -6.20 -6.40
N SER A 27 10.31 -5.82 -7.35
CA SER A 27 8.96 -5.30 -7.10
C SER A 27 8.09 -6.27 -6.30
N ARG A 28 8.16 -7.58 -6.57
CA ARG A 28 7.43 -8.63 -5.82
C ARG A 28 7.96 -8.79 -4.40
N LEU A 29 9.28 -8.77 -4.22
CA LEU A 29 9.92 -8.88 -2.90
C LEU A 29 9.57 -7.71 -2.00
N ILE A 30 9.65 -6.47 -2.49
CA ILE A 30 9.26 -5.27 -1.75
C ILE A 30 7.80 -5.35 -1.31
N ARG A 31 6.89 -5.70 -2.22
CA ARG A 31 5.46 -5.83 -1.87
C ARG A 31 5.23 -6.88 -0.78
N LYS A 32 5.94 -7.99 -0.81
CA LYS A 32 5.87 -9.00 0.25
C LYS A 32 6.43 -8.49 1.57
N TYR A 33 7.56 -7.78 1.52
CA TYR A 33 8.16 -7.17 2.70
C TYR A 33 7.20 -6.20 3.39
N TYR A 34 6.60 -5.28 2.66
CA TYR A 34 5.61 -4.34 3.21
C TYR A 34 4.33 -5.04 3.71
N ALA A 35 3.87 -6.07 3.01
CA ALA A 35 2.67 -6.80 3.43
C ALA A 35 2.87 -7.56 4.74
N THR A 36 4.05 -8.13 4.96
CA THR A 36 4.38 -8.89 6.19
C THR A 36 4.93 -8.01 7.30
N GLU A 37 5.52 -6.86 6.97
CA GLU A 37 6.27 -5.96 7.89
C GLU A 37 7.36 -6.68 8.67
N LYS A 38 7.97 -7.69 8.05
CA LYS A 38 9.01 -8.55 8.64
C LYS A 38 10.08 -8.83 7.60
N PRO A 39 11.32 -9.15 8.05
CA PRO A 39 12.37 -9.64 7.16
C PRO A 39 11.91 -10.85 6.33
N LEU A 40 12.47 -10.98 5.13
CA LEU A 40 12.20 -12.15 4.32
C LEU A 40 12.96 -13.38 4.90
N PRO A 41 12.49 -14.60 4.65
CA PRO A 41 13.12 -15.81 5.17
C PRO A 41 14.60 -15.92 4.81
N ILE A 42 15.41 -16.47 5.70
CA ILE A 42 16.85 -16.74 5.47
C ILE A 42 17.03 -17.70 4.28
N ASP A 43 16.20 -18.75 4.23
CA ASP A 43 16.25 -19.73 3.15
C ASP A 43 15.73 -19.14 1.83
N VAL A 44 16.66 -19.01 0.89
CA VAL A 44 16.36 -18.50 -0.46
C VAL A 44 15.27 -19.31 -1.17
N LYS A 45 15.19 -20.63 -0.93
CA LYS A 45 14.13 -21.46 -1.53
C LYS A 45 12.74 -21.08 -1.02
N LEU A 46 12.63 -20.67 0.24
CA LEU A 46 11.38 -20.14 0.79
C LEU A 46 11.03 -18.80 0.17
N VAL A 47 12.02 -17.91 -0.03
CA VAL A 47 11.82 -16.64 -0.72
C VAL A 47 11.34 -16.85 -2.16
N GLN A 48 11.97 -17.77 -2.90
CA GLN A 48 11.56 -18.14 -4.26
C GLN A 48 10.09 -18.62 -4.31
N ARG A 49 9.67 -19.43 -3.34
CA ARG A 49 8.26 -19.87 -3.20
C ARG A 49 7.32 -18.72 -2.86
N LEU A 50 7.75 -17.81 -1.98
CA LEU A 50 6.96 -16.67 -1.53
C LEU A 50 6.51 -15.76 -2.68
N ILE A 51 7.35 -15.60 -3.71
CA ILE A 51 7.07 -14.79 -4.89
C ILE A 51 6.66 -15.62 -6.13
N ASN A 52 6.52 -16.94 -5.97
CA ASN A 52 6.17 -17.90 -7.04
C ASN A 52 7.19 -17.94 -8.18
N ALA A 53 8.48 -17.88 -7.89
CA ALA A 53 9.54 -18.10 -8.88
C ALA A 53 9.60 -19.58 -9.28
N ARG A 54 9.28 -19.89 -10.55
CA ARG A 54 9.16 -21.25 -11.06
C ARG A 54 10.30 -21.63 -11.97
N SER A 55 10.62 -20.78 -12.93
CA SER A 55 11.68 -21.02 -13.89
C SER A 55 13.08 -20.93 -13.26
N LYS A 56 14.09 -21.47 -13.93
CA LYS A 56 15.49 -21.35 -13.49
C LYS A 56 15.94 -19.88 -13.47
N GLU A 57 15.53 -19.11 -14.48
CA GLU A 57 15.85 -17.70 -14.62
C GLU A 57 15.23 -16.87 -13.49
N GLU A 58 13.94 -17.09 -13.18
CA GLU A 58 13.28 -16.43 -12.04
C GLU A 58 13.93 -16.77 -10.70
N LYS A 59 14.37 -18.01 -10.50
CA LYS A 59 15.08 -18.43 -9.28
C LYS A 59 16.44 -17.78 -9.16
N ASN A 60 17.16 -17.63 -10.27
CA ASN A 60 18.45 -16.95 -10.29
C ASN A 60 18.28 -15.45 -10.02
N SER A 61 17.27 -14.81 -10.63
CA SER A 61 17.00 -13.40 -10.39
C SER A 61 16.67 -13.10 -8.91
N VAL A 62 16.01 -14.04 -8.20
CA VAL A 62 15.81 -13.90 -6.74
C VAL A 62 17.14 -13.80 -6.01
N VAL A 63 18.11 -14.65 -6.36
CA VAL A 63 19.43 -14.64 -5.73
C VAL A 63 20.17 -13.34 -6.03
N SER A 64 20.17 -12.91 -7.30
CA SER A 64 20.82 -11.64 -7.71
C SER A 64 20.22 -10.47 -6.95
N VAL A 65 18.91 -10.32 -6.96
CA VAL A 65 18.20 -9.20 -6.32
C VAL A 65 18.37 -9.22 -4.79
N LEU A 66 18.35 -10.39 -4.15
CA LEU A 66 18.60 -10.47 -2.70
C LEU A 66 19.99 -10.00 -2.34
N ASN A 67 21.01 -10.42 -3.09
CA ASN A 67 22.40 -10.05 -2.81
C ASN A 67 22.68 -8.55 -3.07
N GLU A 68 21.93 -7.92 -3.97
CA GLU A 68 22.13 -6.53 -4.35
C GLU A 68 21.37 -5.54 -3.47
N PHE A 69 20.09 -5.83 -3.19
CA PHE A 69 19.19 -4.89 -2.53
C PHE A 69 18.85 -5.21 -1.08
N PHE A 70 19.22 -6.39 -0.60
CA PHE A 70 18.90 -6.82 0.75
C PHE A 70 20.16 -7.22 1.51
N THR A 71 20.12 -7.05 2.80
CA THR A 71 21.18 -7.47 3.71
C THR A 71 20.73 -8.70 4.49
N LEU A 72 21.54 -9.76 4.46
CA LEU A 72 21.28 -10.95 5.26
C LEU A 72 21.64 -10.69 6.72
N THR A 73 20.68 -10.90 7.61
CA THR A 73 20.83 -10.81 9.07
C THR A 73 20.40 -12.11 9.73
N ASP A 74 20.58 -12.23 11.03
CA ASP A 74 20.17 -13.41 11.80
C ASP A 74 18.64 -13.67 11.74
N ASP A 75 17.85 -12.60 11.54
CA ASP A 75 16.39 -12.67 11.43
C ASP A 75 15.89 -12.94 10.01
N GLY A 76 16.75 -12.80 8.99
CA GLY A 76 16.40 -12.92 7.57
C GLY A 76 16.96 -11.80 6.70
N TRP A 77 16.46 -11.73 5.46
CA TRP A 77 16.84 -10.69 4.52
C TRP A 77 16.11 -9.39 4.82
N ARG A 78 16.86 -8.34 5.15
CA ARG A 78 16.36 -7.00 5.46
C ARG A 78 16.63 -6.03 4.33
N GLN A 79 15.71 -5.08 4.17
CA GLN A 79 15.87 -3.97 3.26
C GLN A 79 15.64 -2.67 4.04
N GLU A 80 16.71 -1.88 4.17
CA GLU A 80 16.78 -0.72 5.05
C GLU A 80 15.68 0.32 4.77
N ARG A 81 15.44 0.63 3.50
CA ARG A 81 14.40 1.59 3.10
C ARG A 81 13.02 1.12 3.52
N CYS A 82 12.71 -0.18 3.32
CA CYS A 82 11.44 -0.75 3.75
C CYS A 82 11.27 -0.68 5.26
N ASP A 83 12.31 -0.99 6.03
CA ASP A 83 12.30 -0.91 7.50
C ASP A 83 12.02 0.52 7.97
N HIS A 84 12.68 1.52 7.39
CA HIS A 84 12.44 2.93 7.69
C HIS A 84 11.00 3.37 7.39
N GLU A 85 10.46 2.99 6.24
CA GLU A 85 9.10 3.35 5.87
C GLU A 85 8.05 2.67 6.75
N ILE A 86 8.27 1.40 7.12
CA ILE A 86 7.42 0.67 8.06
C ILE A 86 7.44 1.34 9.43
N ALA A 87 8.62 1.72 9.93
CA ALA A 87 8.75 2.42 11.20
C ALA A 87 8.01 3.77 11.18
N ARG A 88 8.22 4.60 10.14
CA ARG A 88 7.49 5.87 9.96
C ARG A 88 5.98 5.69 9.89
N PHE A 89 5.51 4.64 9.24
CA PHE A 89 4.09 4.34 9.17
C PHE A 89 3.51 3.98 10.54
N LYS A 90 4.19 3.14 11.31
CA LYS A 90 3.80 2.77 12.68
C LYS A 90 3.77 3.99 13.60
N ASP A 91 4.76 4.86 13.52
CA ASP A 91 4.80 6.10 14.31
C ASP A 91 3.63 7.03 13.98
N ARG A 92 3.29 7.17 12.68
CA ARG A 92 2.11 7.95 12.25
C ARG A 92 0.82 7.37 12.82
N GLN A 93 0.66 6.05 12.81
CA GLN A 93 -0.52 5.38 13.39
C GLN A 93 -0.63 5.62 14.90
N ILE A 94 0.48 5.48 15.63
CA ILE A 94 0.52 5.71 17.08
C ILE A 94 0.13 7.17 17.40
N LYS A 95 0.70 8.13 16.69
CA LYS A 95 0.38 9.56 16.86
C LYS A 95 -1.09 9.85 16.56
N ALA A 96 -1.62 9.32 15.47
CA ALA A 96 -3.02 9.48 15.10
C ALA A 96 -3.97 8.89 16.15
N ARG A 97 -3.65 7.71 16.68
CA ARG A 97 -4.42 7.06 17.74
C ARG A 97 -4.42 7.89 19.03
N ARG A 98 -3.25 8.36 19.49
CA ARG A 98 -3.14 9.24 20.68
C ARG A 98 -3.94 10.53 20.51
N SER A 99 -3.89 11.15 19.33
CA SER A 99 -4.66 12.37 19.05
C SER A 99 -6.17 12.12 19.03
N ALA A 100 -6.60 10.95 18.59
CA ALA A 100 -8.01 10.56 18.65
C ALA A 100 -8.45 10.31 20.10
N GLU A 101 -7.69 9.56 20.88
CA GLU A 101 -7.96 9.27 22.28
C GLU A 101 -8.03 10.58 23.12
N GLY A 102 -7.13 11.53 22.89
CA GLY A 102 -7.16 12.84 23.59
C GLY A 102 -8.42 13.64 23.27
N ARG A 103 -8.95 13.58 22.06
CA ARG A 103 -10.22 14.26 21.70
C ARG A 103 -11.43 13.64 22.41
N TRP A 104 -11.47 12.32 22.54
CA TRP A 104 -12.56 11.65 23.26
C TRP A 104 -12.54 11.95 24.77
N GLN A 105 -11.36 12.03 25.39
CA GLN A 105 -11.23 12.38 26.80
C GLN A 105 -11.65 13.82 27.09
N SER A 106 -11.34 14.77 26.18
CA SER A 106 -11.77 16.17 26.33
C SER A 106 -13.28 16.34 26.21
N SER A 107 -13.93 15.53 25.37
CA SER A 107 -15.38 15.56 25.18
C SER A 107 -16.18 14.97 26.36
N SER A 108 -15.53 14.20 27.24
CA SER A 108 -16.19 13.56 28.38
C SER A 108 -16.25 14.43 29.64
N VAL A 109 -15.62 15.60 29.65
CA VAL A 109 -15.53 16.50 30.82
C VAL A 109 -16.52 17.66 30.76
N GLU A 110 -17.14 17.95 29.63
CA GLU A 110 -18.16 18.98 29.53
C GLU A 110 -19.55 18.35 29.40
N GLN A 111 -20.17 18.09 30.55
CA GLN A 111 -21.61 18.19 30.77
C GLN A 111 -21.94 17.80 32.19
N ILE A 112 -22.37 18.73 33.04
CA ILE A 112 -23.79 19.08 33.26
C ILE A 112 -23.84 20.48 33.91
N PRO A 113 -24.49 21.48 33.34
CA PRO A 113 -25.28 22.42 34.09
C PRO A 113 -26.73 22.11 33.91
N SER A 114 -27.37 21.55 34.92
CA SER A 114 -28.81 21.68 35.12
C SER A 114 -29.13 23.15 35.38
N ASP A 115 -29.77 23.84 34.45
CA ASP A 115 -30.89 24.71 34.80
C ASP A 115 -31.78 24.99 33.57
N SER A 116 -33.04 24.93 33.87
CA SER A 116 -34.18 25.24 33.03
C SER A 116 -34.22 26.72 32.64
N THR A 117 -34.55 27.05 31.40
CA THR A 117 -35.60 28.02 30.97
C THR A 117 -35.38 28.55 29.56
N THR A 118 -36.48 28.51 28.78
CA THR A 118 -36.90 29.35 27.65
C THR A 118 -36.24 29.23 26.28
N VAL A 119 -37.12 28.80 25.41
CA VAL A 119 -37.23 28.94 23.96
C VAL A 119 -36.58 30.17 23.36
N SER A 120 -35.73 30.01 22.39
CA SER A 120 -35.66 30.91 21.24
C SER A 120 -35.11 30.13 20.03
N ALA A 121 -35.95 30.08 19.00
CA ALA A 121 -35.60 29.59 17.70
C ALA A 121 -34.55 30.50 17.06
N PHE A 122 -33.40 29.92 16.71
CA PHE A 122 -32.50 30.51 15.73
C PHE A 122 -32.08 29.43 14.73
N ASP A 123 -32.52 29.69 13.51
CA ASP A 123 -32.03 29.08 12.27
C ASP A 123 -30.53 28.90 12.28
N ARG A 124 -30.08 27.67 12.24
CA ARG A 124 -28.74 27.34 11.79
C ARG A 124 -28.80 26.57 10.49
N ASN A 125 -28.60 27.36 9.45
CA ASN A 125 -28.31 26.92 8.10
C ASN A 125 -27.17 25.85 8.11
N ALA A 126 -27.57 24.60 8.08
CA ALA A 126 -26.67 23.48 7.94
C ALA A 126 -26.48 23.16 6.47
N ASN A 127 -25.62 23.93 5.80
CA ASN A 127 -25.06 23.55 4.51
C ASN A 127 -23.74 22.77 4.73
N ALA A 128 -23.86 21.54 5.17
CA ALA A 128 -22.82 20.54 5.02
C ALA A 128 -23.38 19.42 4.15
N LEU A 129 -23.16 19.54 2.85
CA LEU A 129 -23.39 18.45 1.91
C LEU A 129 -22.37 17.34 2.20
N PRO A 130 -22.81 16.13 2.52
CA PRO A 130 -21.92 14.98 2.48
C PRO A 130 -21.58 14.70 1.02
N THR A 131 -20.33 14.82 0.65
CA THR A 131 -19.80 14.37 -0.63
C THR A 131 -20.01 12.86 -0.71
N GLN A 132 -21.08 12.44 -1.38
CA GLN A 132 -21.29 11.06 -1.75
C GLN A 132 -20.20 10.68 -2.75
N CYS A 133 -19.32 9.78 -2.36
CA CYS A 133 -18.53 9.01 -3.30
C CYS A 133 -19.47 8.19 -4.17
N SER A 134 -19.66 8.60 -5.41
CA SER A 134 -20.36 7.82 -6.42
C SER A 134 -19.67 6.47 -6.62
N PRO A 135 -20.41 5.36 -6.61
CA PRO A 135 -19.84 4.07 -6.99
C PRO A 135 -19.46 4.12 -8.48
N TYR A 136 -18.25 3.68 -8.76
CA TYR A 136 -17.67 3.57 -10.09
C TYR A 136 -18.54 2.69 -10.98
N THR A 137 -19.30 3.31 -11.89
CA THR A 137 -20.09 2.60 -12.90
C THR A 137 -19.15 2.16 -14.02
N LYS A 138 -18.94 0.86 -14.14
CA LYS A 138 -18.23 0.25 -15.27
C LYS A 138 -19.06 0.45 -16.54
N HIS A 139 -18.67 1.42 -17.37
CA HIS A 139 -19.11 1.48 -18.77
C HIS A 139 -18.35 0.42 -19.55
N GLN A 140 -18.99 -0.71 -19.80
CA GLN A 140 -18.56 -1.66 -20.83
C GLN A 140 -19.12 -1.15 -22.15
N THR A 141 -18.26 -0.61 -23.01
CA THR A 141 -18.57 -0.43 -24.41
C THR A 141 -18.32 -1.76 -25.12
N PRO A 142 -19.29 -2.29 -25.89
CA PRO A 142 -19.06 -3.50 -26.69
C PRO A 142 -18.17 -3.17 -27.88
N ILE A 143 -17.06 -3.88 -28.01
CA ILE A 143 -16.20 -3.83 -29.18
C ILE A 143 -16.90 -4.61 -30.28
N SER A 144 -17.44 -3.92 -31.29
CA SER A 144 -17.92 -4.52 -32.54
C SER A 144 -16.71 -5.00 -33.37
N ILE A 145 -16.51 -6.29 -33.44
CA ILE A 145 -15.55 -6.89 -34.38
C ILE A 145 -16.26 -7.02 -35.72
N ASN A 146 -15.97 -6.09 -36.63
CA ASN A 146 -16.32 -6.27 -38.05
C ASN A 146 -15.36 -7.27 -38.69
N GLN A 147 -15.86 -8.48 -38.89
CA GLN A 147 -15.23 -9.46 -39.79
C GLN A 147 -15.55 -9.05 -41.24
N THR A 148 -14.59 -8.51 -41.95
CA THR A 148 -14.65 -8.46 -43.39
C THR A 148 -13.94 -9.68 -43.97
N ASN A 149 -14.75 -10.68 -44.31
CA ASN A 149 -14.38 -11.72 -45.27
C ASN A 149 -14.05 -11.06 -46.60
N LYS A 150 -12.87 -11.26 -47.14
CA LYS A 150 -12.56 -11.07 -48.56
C LYS A 150 -11.99 -12.36 -49.15
N THR A 151 -12.89 -13.10 -49.68
CA THR A 151 -12.68 -14.16 -50.71
C THR A 151 -12.27 -13.49 -52.01
N MET A 152 -11.27 -14.04 -52.69
CA MET A 152 -10.97 -14.08 -54.11
C MET A 152 -9.47 -14.26 -54.29
N GLY A 153 -9.00 -15.16 -55.10
CA GLY A 153 -9.26 -15.86 -56.29
C GLY A 153 -7.95 -16.42 -56.78
#